data_8430d8347edf13199c98d902af863e65
#
_entry.id   8430d8347edf13199c98d902af863e65
#
_cell.length_a   1.000
_cell.length_b   1.000
_cell.length_c   1.000
_cell.angle_alpha   90.00
_cell.angle_beta   90.00
_cell.angle_gamma   90.00
#
_symmetry.space_group_name_H-M   'P 1'
#
loop_
_entity.id
_entity.type
_entity.pdbx_description
1 polymer ?
#
loop_
_entity_poly.entity_id
_entity_poly.type
_entity_poly.pdbx_seq_one_letter_code
_entity_poly.pdbx_strand_id
1 'polypeptide(L)'
;MVDEALETGCDFVEGAIVVRRAGLDTPMNESRDLDYDAVVRRERWEAATEVMLHDDPLFILTTSEDGGRRKAVVHGHAGYMVALARTLLWLFDIKPTDIFWCTSDMAWITGHSYVLYGPMLAGTTTVMYEGHPLYPQADRMWDIVDRYGITILYTAPTIIRMLMRYGDQYPAMHDLSTLRLLASAGEALGGEAWLWLYKNVGHSRCPLLDTWWQTETGCCMISPFPVSVLKPGSVHRPLPGISADIVDAHGASVPSGVVGRLVITQPWPSMPLECVHEAGEAPSAWQNGQFDTGDLAVRDEDGLIHIQGRADAVLNIAGHRLSCAEIELALTTHKAVAAAAVIGVPDRIKGEVAKAFVVLTPEFAALEDPGEIIRLLRQHVRKEIGPVAVLRSVVFVEAIPRAEDGAPDRAALKAQESE
;
A
#
# COMPACT_ATOMS: atom_id res chain seq x y z
N MET A 1 -21.82 6.55 -7.41
CA MET A 1 -20.35 6.71 -7.50
C MET A 1 -19.89 7.31 -8.83
N VAL A 2 -20.01 6.61 -10.00
CA VAL A 2 -19.55 7.17 -11.29
C VAL A 2 -20.35 8.42 -11.65
N ASP A 3 -21.69 8.38 -11.60
CA ASP A 3 -22.52 9.55 -11.87
C ASP A 3 -22.22 10.71 -10.93
N GLU A 4 -22.09 10.44 -9.64
CA GLU A 4 -21.73 11.42 -8.60
C GLU A 4 -20.35 12.05 -8.87
N ALA A 5 -19.36 11.25 -9.32
CA ALA A 5 -18.05 11.75 -9.69
C ALA A 5 -18.09 12.64 -10.93
N LEU A 6 -18.94 12.30 -11.91
CA LEU A 6 -19.10 13.07 -13.13
C LEU A 6 -19.85 14.41 -12.92
N GLU A 7 -20.67 14.49 -11.88
CA GLU A 7 -21.36 15.74 -11.49
C GLU A 7 -20.41 16.79 -10.88
N THR A 8 -19.20 16.39 -10.45
CA THR A 8 -18.27 17.25 -9.73
C THR A 8 -17.16 17.87 -10.58
N GLY A 9 -17.40 18.10 -11.90
CA GLY A 9 -16.49 18.84 -12.77
C GLY A 9 -15.68 17.99 -13.74
N CYS A 10 -16.22 16.86 -14.15
CA CYS A 10 -15.61 15.97 -15.14
C CYS A 10 -16.23 16.13 -16.54
N ASP A 11 -16.53 17.36 -16.95
CA ASP A 11 -17.17 17.69 -18.24
C ASP A 11 -16.38 17.20 -19.48
N PHE A 12 -15.11 16.86 -19.30
CA PHE A 12 -14.22 16.32 -20.34
C PHE A 12 -14.42 14.81 -20.56
N VAL A 13 -15.20 14.12 -19.72
CA VAL A 13 -15.50 12.68 -19.87
C VAL A 13 -16.63 12.49 -20.86
N GLU A 14 -16.32 11.98 -22.05
CA GLU A 14 -17.26 11.79 -23.15
C GLU A 14 -18.10 10.51 -23.01
N GLY A 15 -17.59 9.49 -22.29
CA GLY A 15 -18.29 8.23 -22.13
C GLY A 15 -17.72 7.36 -21.00
N ALA A 16 -18.49 6.36 -20.59
CA ALA A 16 -18.06 5.35 -19.63
C ALA A 16 -18.31 3.95 -20.20
N ILE A 17 -17.32 3.07 -20.11
CA ILE A 17 -17.46 1.65 -20.48
C ILE A 17 -17.73 0.86 -19.21
N VAL A 18 -18.89 0.21 -19.16
CA VAL A 18 -19.38 -0.51 -17.98
C VAL A 18 -19.20 -2.01 -18.15
N VAL A 19 -18.40 -2.63 -17.28
CA VAL A 19 -18.21 -4.08 -17.19
C VAL A 19 -19.19 -4.65 -16.14
N ARG A 20 -20.18 -5.44 -16.56
CA ARG A 20 -21.15 -6.08 -15.65
C ARG A 20 -20.59 -7.35 -15.00
N ARG A 21 -19.57 -7.20 -14.20
CA ARG A 21 -18.79 -8.33 -13.63
C ARG A 21 -19.61 -9.23 -12.70
N ALA A 22 -20.42 -8.65 -11.84
CA ALA A 22 -21.16 -9.38 -10.81
C ALA A 22 -22.56 -9.85 -11.24
N GLY A 23 -22.95 -9.62 -12.50
CA GLY A 23 -24.30 -9.96 -12.98
C GLY A 23 -25.43 -9.17 -12.33
N LEU A 24 -25.11 -8.10 -11.62
CA LEU A 24 -26.08 -7.20 -11.01
C LEU A 24 -26.69 -6.29 -12.08
N ASP A 25 -27.95 -5.90 -11.86
CA ASP A 25 -28.58 -4.86 -12.66
C ASP A 25 -27.91 -3.53 -12.33
N THR A 26 -27.14 -3.02 -13.30
CA THR A 26 -26.37 -1.79 -13.15
C THR A 26 -27.08 -0.70 -13.91
N PRO A 27 -27.53 0.38 -13.22
CA PRO A 27 -28.10 1.55 -13.91
C PRO A 27 -27.10 2.10 -14.93
N MET A 28 -27.59 2.40 -16.13
CA MET A 28 -26.81 2.93 -17.23
C MET A 28 -27.46 4.19 -17.79
N ASN A 29 -26.64 5.20 -18.07
CA ASN A 29 -27.05 6.36 -18.84
C ASN A 29 -26.81 6.08 -20.32
N GLU A 30 -27.88 5.81 -21.08
CA GLU A 30 -27.80 5.42 -22.50
C GLU A 30 -27.11 6.46 -23.40
N SER A 31 -27.04 7.72 -22.98
CA SER A 31 -26.37 8.77 -23.75
C SER A 31 -24.87 8.81 -23.57
N ARG A 32 -24.34 8.15 -22.52
CA ARG A 32 -22.93 8.21 -22.12
C ARG A 32 -22.31 6.82 -21.95
N ASP A 33 -23.07 5.87 -21.39
CA ASP A 33 -22.51 4.60 -20.93
C ASP A 33 -22.61 3.53 -22.02
N LEU A 34 -21.51 2.82 -22.21
CA LEU A 34 -21.39 1.73 -23.16
C LEU A 34 -21.20 0.40 -22.41
N ASP A 35 -21.95 -0.61 -22.81
CA ASP A 35 -21.77 -1.96 -22.30
C ASP A 35 -20.48 -2.58 -22.89
N TYR A 36 -19.56 -3.00 -22.03
CA TYR A 36 -18.27 -3.55 -22.42
C TYR A 36 -18.38 -4.71 -23.41
N ASP A 37 -19.25 -5.69 -23.12
CA ASP A 37 -19.44 -6.86 -23.97
C ASP A 37 -20.02 -6.49 -25.35
N ALA A 38 -20.88 -5.48 -25.39
CA ALA A 38 -21.43 -4.98 -26.64
C ALA A 38 -20.37 -4.25 -27.49
N VAL A 39 -19.49 -3.49 -26.85
CA VAL A 39 -18.37 -2.80 -27.52
C VAL A 39 -17.40 -3.82 -28.08
N VAL A 40 -16.90 -4.73 -27.25
CA VAL A 40 -15.88 -5.72 -27.65
C VAL A 40 -16.35 -6.63 -28.79
N ARG A 41 -17.65 -6.99 -28.83
CA ARG A 41 -18.20 -7.82 -29.93
C ARG A 41 -18.22 -7.12 -31.30
N ARG A 42 -18.17 -5.79 -31.32
CA ARG A 42 -18.20 -4.98 -32.56
C ARG A 42 -16.82 -4.61 -33.05
N GLU A 43 -15.82 -4.66 -32.15
CA GLU A 43 -14.47 -4.28 -32.45
C GLU A 43 -13.67 -5.42 -33.07
N ARG A 44 -12.56 -5.07 -33.73
CA ARG A 44 -11.59 -6.03 -34.20
C ARG A 44 -10.83 -6.60 -33.01
N TRP A 45 -10.51 -7.88 -33.05
CA TRP A 45 -9.73 -8.56 -32.02
C TRP A 45 -8.24 -8.16 -32.03
N GLU A 46 -7.76 -7.54 -33.11
CA GLU A 46 -6.39 -7.07 -33.26
C GLU A 46 -6.35 -5.54 -33.10
N ALA A 47 -5.50 -5.08 -32.19
CA ALA A 47 -5.10 -3.69 -32.07
C ALA A 47 -3.59 -3.56 -32.40
N ALA A 48 -3.22 -2.56 -33.16
CA ALA A 48 -1.82 -2.22 -33.38
C ALA A 48 -1.16 -1.78 -32.07
N THR A 49 0.05 -2.27 -31.82
CA THR A 49 0.86 -1.79 -30.70
C THR A 49 1.49 -0.44 -31.07
N GLU A 50 1.24 0.58 -30.27
CA GLU A 50 1.91 1.88 -30.44
C GLU A 50 3.39 1.79 -30.03
N VAL A 51 4.22 2.55 -30.76
CA VAL A 51 5.63 2.69 -30.43
C VAL A 51 5.79 3.85 -29.44
N MET A 52 6.15 3.53 -28.21
CA MET A 52 6.33 4.51 -27.14
C MET A 52 7.79 4.91 -27.00
N LEU A 53 8.03 6.17 -26.65
CA LEU A 53 9.35 6.65 -26.27
C LEU A 53 9.67 6.22 -24.82
N HIS A 54 10.94 6.28 -24.46
CA HIS A 54 11.40 5.84 -23.13
C HIS A 54 10.82 6.66 -21.98
N ASP A 55 10.49 7.91 -22.23
CA ASP A 55 9.94 8.91 -21.30
C ASP A 55 8.45 9.20 -21.52
N ASP A 56 7.77 8.47 -22.42
CA ASP A 56 6.32 8.56 -22.50
C ASP A 56 5.68 8.04 -21.20
N PRO A 57 4.60 8.66 -20.72
CA PRO A 57 3.87 8.17 -19.55
C PRO A 57 3.27 6.77 -19.77
N LEU A 58 3.48 5.88 -18.82
CA LEU A 58 2.89 4.53 -18.84
C LEU A 58 1.59 4.48 -18.06
N PHE A 59 1.59 5.00 -16.83
CA PHE A 59 0.41 5.10 -15.97
C PHE A 59 0.57 6.21 -14.93
N ILE A 60 -0.55 6.58 -14.35
CA ILE A 60 -0.64 7.52 -13.24
C ILE A 60 -1.28 6.81 -12.04
N LEU A 61 -0.66 6.91 -10.87
CA LEU A 61 -1.24 6.45 -9.62
C LEU A 61 -1.34 7.60 -8.63
N THR A 62 -2.47 7.68 -7.95
CA THR A 62 -2.67 8.66 -6.88
C THR A 62 -2.28 8.07 -5.54
N THR A 63 -1.62 8.86 -4.70
CA THR A 63 -1.28 8.52 -3.32
C THR A 63 -1.52 9.73 -2.42
N SER A 64 -1.72 9.51 -1.13
CA SER A 64 -1.91 10.58 -0.16
C SER A 64 -0.59 11.06 0.41
N GLU A 65 -0.51 12.36 0.68
CA GLU A 65 0.57 13.02 1.42
C GLU A 65 0.07 13.65 2.70
N ASP A 66 1.01 14.24 3.46
CA ASP A 66 0.69 15.01 4.65
C ASP A 66 -0.29 16.14 4.36
N GLY A 67 -1.22 16.35 5.29
CA GLY A 67 -2.27 17.36 5.15
C GLY A 67 -3.47 16.93 4.31
N GLY A 68 -3.61 15.62 3.96
CA GLY A 68 -4.74 15.10 3.17
C GLY A 68 -4.70 15.43 1.69
N ARG A 69 -3.60 16.02 1.23
CA ARG A 69 -3.41 16.34 -0.19
C ARG A 69 -3.16 15.06 -0.98
N ARG A 70 -3.73 15.00 -2.17
CA ARG A 70 -3.46 13.93 -3.11
C ARG A 70 -2.28 14.30 -3.99
N LYS A 71 -1.47 13.29 -4.30
CA LYS A 71 -0.36 13.37 -5.24
C LYS A 71 -0.57 12.32 -6.32
N ALA A 72 -0.44 12.72 -7.57
CA ALA A 72 -0.38 11.82 -8.71
C ALA A 72 1.09 11.53 -9.04
N VAL A 73 1.44 10.26 -9.13
CA VAL A 73 2.78 9.79 -9.49
C VAL A 73 2.71 9.24 -10.91
N VAL A 74 3.47 9.83 -11.82
CA VAL A 74 3.50 9.46 -13.25
C VAL A 74 4.73 8.60 -13.50
N HIS A 75 4.55 7.35 -13.89
CA HIS A 75 5.65 6.47 -14.28
C HIS A 75 5.80 6.38 -15.79
N GLY A 76 7.05 6.37 -16.26
CA GLY A 76 7.39 6.20 -17.68
C GLY A 76 7.64 4.74 -18.06
N HIS A 77 7.80 4.49 -19.36
CA HIS A 77 7.95 3.14 -19.90
C HIS A 77 9.29 2.48 -19.58
N ALA A 78 10.40 3.02 -20.09
CA ALA A 78 11.64 2.26 -20.16
C ALA A 78 12.30 2.03 -18.80
N GLY A 79 12.41 3.07 -17.97
CA GLY A 79 13.04 2.96 -16.66
C GLY A 79 12.29 2.01 -15.73
N TYR A 80 10.96 2.10 -15.73
CA TYR A 80 10.10 1.21 -14.97
C TYR A 80 10.22 -0.26 -15.43
N MET A 81 10.19 -0.53 -16.74
CA MET A 81 10.35 -1.87 -17.30
C MET A 81 11.71 -2.49 -16.94
N VAL A 82 12.80 -1.70 -17.05
CA VAL A 82 14.15 -2.16 -16.71
C VAL A 82 14.24 -2.53 -15.22
N ALA A 83 13.70 -1.68 -14.34
CA ALA A 83 13.71 -1.92 -12.91
C ALA A 83 12.88 -3.17 -12.53
N LEU A 84 11.68 -3.31 -13.10
CA LEU A 84 10.86 -4.50 -12.87
C LEU A 84 11.54 -5.78 -13.34
N ALA A 85 12.07 -5.81 -14.56
CA ALA A 85 12.76 -6.97 -15.09
C ALA A 85 13.93 -7.39 -14.18
N ARG A 86 14.67 -6.41 -13.64
CA ARG A 86 15.80 -6.68 -12.75
C ARG A 86 15.35 -7.18 -11.37
N THR A 87 14.32 -6.58 -10.77
CA THR A 87 13.81 -7.03 -9.47
C THR A 87 13.21 -8.43 -9.57
N LEU A 88 12.48 -8.75 -10.63
CA LEU A 88 11.97 -10.11 -10.84
C LEU A 88 13.10 -11.13 -10.99
N LEU A 89 14.11 -10.81 -11.77
CA LEU A 89 15.24 -11.71 -11.97
C LEU A 89 16.06 -11.88 -10.69
N TRP A 90 16.35 -10.81 -9.96
CA TRP A 90 17.26 -10.85 -8.81
C TRP A 90 16.60 -11.32 -7.52
N LEU A 91 15.37 -10.84 -7.25
CA LEU A 91 14.69 -11.12 -5.98
C LEU A 91 13.86 -12.40 -6.06
N PHE A 92 13.10 -12.55 -7.14
CA PHE A 92 12.23 -13.72 -7.26
C PHE A 92 12.90 -14.87 -8.02
N ASP A 93 14.11 -14.62 -8.60
CA ASP A 93 14.81 -15.63 -9.44
C ASP A 93 13.84 -16.26 -10.43
N ILE A 94 13.01 -15.40 -11.06
CA ILE A 94 11.85 -15.80 -11.85
C ILE A 94 12.24 -16.70 -13.03
N LYS A 95 11.48 -17.78 -13.25
CA LYS A 95 11.65 -18.72 -14.34
C LYS A 95 10.38 -18.75 -15.19
N PRO A 96 10.47 -19.08 -16.49
CA PRO A 96 9.28 -19.25 -17.35
C PRO A 96 8.28 -20.31 -16.85
N THR A 97 8.76 -21.26 -16.05
CA THR A 97 7.95 -22.33 -15.47
C THR A 97 7.30 -21.97 -14.14
N ASP A 98 7.60 -20.79 -13.59
CA ASP A 98 7.00 -20.36 -12.33
C ASP A 98 5.53 -20.00 -12.50
N ILE A 99 4.79 -20.24 -11.44
CA ILE A 99 3.45 -19.72 -11.24
C ILE A 99 3.56 -18.70 -10.10
N PHE A 100 3.52 -17.44 -10.49
CA PHE A 100 3.73 -16.31 -9.60
C PHE A 100 2.37 -15.80 -9.07
N TRP A 101 2.24 -15.68 -7.79
CA TRP A 101 1.05 -15.09 -7.18
C TRP A 101 1.42 -13.93 -6.26
N CYS A 102 1.13 -12.73 -6.72
CA CYS A 102 1.10 -11.54 -5.89
C CYS A 102 -0.35 -11.27 -5.48
N THR A 103 -0.61 -11.15 -4.17
CA THR A 103 -1.97 -11.01 -3.62
C THR A 103 -2.47 -9.57 -3.56
N SER A 104 -1.73 -8.64 -4.13
CA SER A 104 -2.09 -7.22 -4.14
C SER A 104 -3.25 -6.94 -5.09
N ASP A 105 -4.06 -5.95 -4.73
CA ASP A 105 -5.07 -5.38 -5.61
C ASP A 105 -4.42 -4.60 -6.77
N MET A 106 -5.06 -4.65 -7.93
CA MET A 106 -4.60 -3.96 -9.15
C MET A 106 -4.66 -2.44 -9.06
N ALA A 107 -5.44 -1.89 -8.15
CA ALA A 107 -5.51 -0.44 -7.92
C ALA A 107 -4.22 0.14 -7.27
N TRP A 108 -3.35 -0.71 -6.73
CA TRP A 108 -2.12 -0.30 -6.06
C TRP A 108 -0.89 -0.51 -6.93
N ILE A 109 0.17 0.24 -6.62
CA ILE A 109 1.46 0.08 -7.34
C ILE A 109 1.97 -1.37 -7.31
N THR A 110 1.75 -2.11 -6.22
CA THR A 110 2.16 -3.52 -6.11
C THR A 110 1.41 -4.39 -7.12
N GLY A 111 0.12 -4.11 -7.35
CA GLY A 111 -0.65 -4.76 -8.41
C GLY A 111 -0.11 -4.46 -9.79
N HIS A 112 0.15 -3.18 -10.09
CA HIS A 112 0.77 -2.80 -11.37
C HIS A 112 2.11 -3.48 -11.57
N SER A 113 3.01 -3.37 -10.59
CA SER A 113 4.39 -3.86 -10.73
C SER A 113 4.48 -5.39 -10.71
N TYR A 114 3.79 -6.06 -9.79
CA TYR A 114 4.04 -7.48 -9.51
C TYR A 114 2.84 -8.42 -9.71
N VAL A 115 1.65 -7.90 -10.08
CA VAL A 115 0.57 -8.75 -10.61
C VAL A 115 0.53 -8.68 -12.13
N LEU A 116 0.69 -7.48 -12.70
CA LEU A 116 0.51 -7.24 -14.13
C LEU A 116 1.86 -7.13 -14.88
N TYR A 117 2.48 -5.95 -14.82
CA TYR A 117 3.59 -5.62 -15.74
C TYR A 117 4.81 -6.54 -15.57
N GLY A 118 5.20 -6.80 -14.34
CA GLY A 118 6.40 -7.58 -14.05
C GLY A 118 6.32 -9.02 -14.56
N PRO A 119 5.33 -9.83 -14.12
CA PRO A 119 5.18 -11.20 -14.59
C PRO A 119 4.99 -11.32 -16.10
N MET A 120 4.24 -10.39 -16.72
CA MET A 120 4.07 -10.37 -18.18
C MET A 120 5.39 -10.06 -18.89
N LEU A 121 6.17 -9.11 -18.38
CA LEU A 121 7.50 -8.78 -18.92
C LEU A 121 8.47 -9.96 -18.78
N ALA A 122 8.35 -10.74 -17.72
CA ALA A 122 9.17 -11.95 -17.51
C ALA A 122 8.68 -13.16 -18.31
N GLY A 123 7.50 -13.11 -18.94
CA GLY A 123 6.90 -14.22 -19.66
C GLY A 123 6.51 -15.38 -18.75
N THR A 124 6.14 -15.10 -17.50
CA THR A 124 5.73 -16.11 -16.52
C THR A 124 4.23 -16.11 -16.27
N THR A 125 3.69 -17.21 -15.77
CA THR A 125 2.29 -17.29 -15.39
C THR A 125 2.06 -16.48 -14.12
N THR A 126 1.07 -15.57 -14.15
CA THR A 126 0.62 -14.82 -12.97
C THR A 126 -0.79 -15.25 -12.57
N VAL A 127 -1.03 -15.31 -11.27
CA VAL A 127 -2.36 -15.58 -10.72
C VAL A 127 -2.99 -14.27 -10.25
N MET A 128 -4.20 -14.01 -10.71
CA MET A 128 -5.05 -12.91 -10.26
C MET A 128 -6.24 -13.49 -9.50
N TYR A 129 -6.41 -13.09 -8.27
CA TYR A 129 -7.48 -13.56 -7.39
C TYR A 129 -8.40 -12.42 -7.00
N GLU A 130 -9.64 -12.50 -7.47
CA GLU A 130 -10.72 -11.60 -7.10
C GLU A 130 -11.54 -12.24 -5.98
N GLY A 131 -11.16 -11.98 -4.74
CA GLY A 131 -11.85 -12.56 -3.60
C GLY A 131 -11.18 -12.20 -2.27
N HIS A 132 -11.85 -12.60 -1.19
CA HIS A 132 -11.34 -12.38 0.15
C HIS A 132 -10.46 -13.57 0.60
N PRO A 133 -9.30 -13.36 1.23
CA PRO A 133 -8.37 -14.43 1.61
C PRO A 133 -8.93 -15.44 2.62
N LEU A 134 -10.04 -15.12 3.28
CA LEU A 134 -10.74 -16.00 4.22
C LEU A 134 -12.07 -16.56 3.70
N TYR A 135 -12.39 -16.33 2.41
CA TYR A 135 -13.67 -16.80 1.87
C TYR A 135 -13.45 -17.93 0.84
N PRO A 136 -14.19 -19.05 0.90
CA PRO A 136 -15.25 -19.36 1.88
C PRO A 136 -14.75 -19.82 3.25
N GLN A 137 -13.46 -20.16 3.39
CA GLN A 137 -12.83 -20.64 4.62
C GLN A 137 -11.44 -20.03 4.82
N ALA A 138 -10.89 -20.16 6.04
CA ALA A 138 -9.59 -19.56 6.40
C ALA A 138 -8.37 -20.23 5.74
N ASP A 139 -8.55 -21.35 5.09
CA ASP A 139 -7.54 -22.05 4.28
C ASP A 139 -7.48 -21.60 2.81
N ARG A 140 -8.35 -20.66 2.40
CA ARG A 140 -8.51 -20.27 1.00
C ARG A 140 -7.20 -19.94 0.27
N MET A 141 -6.30 -19.26 0.93
CA MET A 141 -4.99 -18.92 0.34
C MET A 141 -4.18 -20.18 0.05
N TRP A 142 -4.20 -21.13 0.95
CA TRP A 142 -3.45 -22.38 0.86
C TRP A 142 -4.06 -23.34 -0.16
N ASP A 143 -5.41 -23.38 -0.25
CA ASP A 143 -6.15 -24.08 -1.32
C ASP A 143 -5.74 -23.55 -2.71
N ILE A 144 -5.58 -22.24 -2.88
CA ILE A 144 -5.10 -21.66 -4.15
C ILE A 144 -3.65 -22.09 -4.44
N VAL A 145 -2.78 -22.04 -3.43
CA VAL A 145 -1.37 -22.46 -3.60
C VAL A 145 -1.29 -23.93 -4.05
N ASP A 146 -1.96 -24.81 -3.34
CA ASP A 146 -2.01 -26.25 -3.63
C ASP A 146 -2.62 -26.52 -5.01
N ARG A 147 -3.83 -26.01 -5.22
CA ARG A 147 -4.63 -26.28 -6.43
C ARG A 147 -3.98 -25.81 -7.72
N TYR A 148 -3.30 -24.67 -7.70
CA TYR A 148 -2.68 -24.08 -8.89
C TYR A 148 -1.16 -24.28 -8.94
N GLY A 149 -0.59 -24.93 -7.95
CA GLY A 149 0.86 -25.21 -7.91
C GLY A 149 1.70 -23.93 -7.86
N ILE A 150 1.28 -22.96 -7.04
CA ILE A 150 2.00 -21.69 -6.89
C ILE A 150 3.45 -21.94 -6.47
N THR A 151 4.40 -21.34 -7.18
CA THR A 151 5.82 -21.51 -6.90
C THR A 151 6.40 -20.31 -6.13
N ILE A 152 5.85 -19.13 -6.34
CA ILE A 152 6.26 -17.89 -5.67
C ILE A 152 5.01 -17.21 -5.12
N LEU A 153 5.01 -16.94 -3.81
CA LEU A 153 3.95 -16.18 -3.13
C LEU A 153 4.48 -14.83 -2.65
N TYR A 154 3.92 -13.75 -3.16
CA TYR A 154 4.22 -12.38 -2.76
C TYR A 154 2.97 -11.75 -2.15
N THR A 155 3.01 -11.44 -0.85
CA THR A 155 1.82 -11.03 -0.10
C THR A 155 2.10 -9.87 0.85
N ALA A 156 1.08 -9.42 1.59
CA ALA A 156 1.22 -8.33 2.53
C ALA A 156 1.28 -8.85 3.98
N PRO A 157 2.06 -8.21 4.88
CA PRO A 157 2.15 -8.57 6.29
C PRO A 157 0.78 -8.62 7.01
N THR A 158 -0.14 -7.74 6.65
CA THR A 158 -1.51 -7.74 7.18
C THR A 158 -2.24 -9.06 6.89
N ILE A 159 -2.12 -9.59 5.66
CA ILE A 159 -2.73 -10.87 5.30
C ILE A 159 -2.10 -11.99 6.14
N ILE A 160 -0.77 -11.97 6.27
CA ILE A 160 -0.04 -12.97 7.07
C ILE A 160 -0.51 -12.95 8.53
N ARG A 161 -0.52 -11.77 9.18
CA ARG A 161 -0.98 -11.61 10.57
C ARG A 161 -2.44 -12.01 10.78
N MET A 162 -3.28 -11.76 9.78
CA MET A 162 -4.66 -12.20 9.79
C MET A 162 -4.74 -13.73 9.75
N LEU A 163 -4.02 -14.41 8.86
CA LEU A 163 -4.02 -15.86 8.72
C LEU A 163 -3.42 -16.57 9.94
N MET A 164 -2.37 -16.02 10.55
CA MET A 164 -1.80 -16.52 11.81
C MET A 164 -2.83 -16.68 12.92
N ARG A 165 -3.81 -15.78 13.00
CA ARG A 165 -4.86 -15.84 14.05
C ARG A 165 -5.80 -17.02 13.91
N TYR A 166 -5.91 -17.61 12.72
CA TYR A 166 -6.73 -18.78 12.48
C TYR A 166 -6.00 -20.08 12.84
N GLY A 167 -4.65 -20.02 12.90
CA GLY A 167 -3.81 -21.10 13.41
C GLY A 167 -3.06 -21.88 12.34
N ASP A 168 -2.09 -22.65 12.80
CA ASP A 168 -1.10 -23.36 11.98
C ASP A 168 -1.71 -24.56 11.22
N GLN A 169 -2.87 -25.04 11.65
CA GLN A 169 -3.55 -26.18 11.03
C GLN A 169 -3.97 -25.91 9.59
N TYR A 170 -4.32 -24.66 9.25
CA TYR A 170 -4.81 -24.35 7.90
C TYR A 170 -3.75 -24.52 6.81
N PRO A 171 -2.54 -23.94 6.90
CA PRO A 171 -1.50 -24.25 5.92
C PRO A 171 -1.09 -25.73 5.94
N ALA A 172 -1.16 -26.41 7.09
CA ALA A 172 -0.79 -27.83 7.20
C ALA A 172 -1.79 -28.81 6.53
N MET A 173 -2.98 -28.34 6.14
CA MET A 173 -3.99 -29.15 5.43
C MET A 173 -3.74 -29.25 3.92
N HIS A 174 -2.79 -28.46 3.38
CA HIS A 174 -2.55 -28.33 1.95
C HIS A 174 -1.13 -28.69 1.57
N ASP A 175 -0.94 -29.15 0.33
CA ASP A 175 0.41 -29.36 -0.22
C ASP A 175 1.02 -28.05 -0.72
N LEU A 176 1.89 -27.49 0.10
CA LEU A 176 2.64 -26.28 -0.21
C LEU A 176 4.04 -26.56 -0.75
N SER A 177 4.31 -27.80 -1.17
CA SER A 177 5.65 -28.23 -1.62
C SER A 177 6.11 -27.54 -2.90
N THR A 178 5.20 -27.04 -3.72
CA THR A 178 5.50 -26.27 -4.93
C THR A 178 6.10 -24.89 -4.64
N LEU A 179 5.82 -24.31 -3.47
CA LEU A 179 6.42 -23.04 -3.08
C LEU A 179 7.93 -23.16 -2.98
N ARG A 180 8.65 -22.31 -3.67
CA ARG A 180 10.11 -22.20 -3.61
C ARG A 180 10.61 -20.86 -3.08
N LEU A 181 9.73 -19.83 -3.04
CA LEU A 181 10.06 -18.50 -2.55
C LEU A 181 8.82 -17.81 -1.98
N LEU A 182 9.02 -17.12 -0.87
CA LEU A 182 8.03 -16.28 -0.22
C LEU A 182 8.53 -14.83 -0.19
N ALA A 183 7.63 -13.87 -0.30
CA ALA A 183 7.98 -12.46 -0.15
C ALA A 183 6.83 -11.65 0.45
N SER A 184 7.17 -10.50 1.05
CA SER A 184 6.22 -9.54 1.57
C SER A 184 6.55 -8.11 1.16
N ALA A 185 5.52 -7.26 1.07
CA ALA A 185 5.62 -5.83 0.80
C ALA A 185 4.46 -5.04 1.42
N GLY A 186 4.67 -3.72 1.47
CA GLY A 186 3.65 -2.73 1.84
C GLY A 186 3.83 -2.18 3.24
N GLU A 187 4.34 -2.97 4.16
CA GLU A 187 4.65 -2.59 5.54
C GLU A 187 5.74 -3.52 6.09
N ALA A 188 6.34 -3.17 7.23
CA ALA A 188 7.32 -4.05 7.89
C ALA A 188 6.65 -5.36 8.35
N LEU A 189 7.24 -6.49 7.98
CA LEU A 189 6.66 -7.80 8.28
C LEU A 189 6.69 -8.12 9.78
N GLY A 190 7.71 -7.67 10.47
CA GLY A 190 7.95 -8.02 11.88
C GLY A 190 8.47 -9.45 12.05
N GLY A 191 9.27 -9.66 13.10
CA GLY A 191 9.97 -10.95 13.29
C GLY A 191 9.04 -12.12 13.56
N GLU A 192 7.93 -11.92 14.28
CA GLU A 192 6.97 -12.99 14.62
C GLU A 192 6.25 -13.51 13.37
N ALA A 193 5.70 -12.61 12.56
CA ALA A 193 5.00 -12.95 11.32
C ALA A 193 5.96 -13.55 10.29
N TRP A 194 7.19 -13.03 10.23
CA TRP A 194 8.27 -13.57 9.41
C TRP A 194 8.57 -15.03 9.77
N LEU A 195 8.77 -15.32 11.04
CA LEU A 195 9.06 -16.67 11.52
C LEU A 195 7.90 -17.63 11.30
N TRP A 196 6.67 -17.16 11.50
CA TRP A 196 5.48 -17.95 11.26
C TRP A 196 5.35 -18.37 9.79
N LEU A 197 5.46 -17.40 8.87
CA LEU A 197 5.38 -17.63 7.43
C LEU A 197 6.50 -18.56 6.96
N TYR A 198 7.73 -18.33 7.43
CA TYR A 198 8.89 -19.14 7.10
C TYR A 198 8.71 -20.60 7.53
N LYS A 199 8.21 -20.85 8.75
CA LYS A 199 8.05 -22.19 9.31
C LYS A 199 6.84 -22.92 8.75
N ASN A 200 5.67 -22.31 8.83
CA ASN A 200 4.40 -22.97 8.57
C ASN A 200 4.02 -23.02 7.09
N VAL A 201 4.45 -22.07 6.31
CA VAL A 201 4.17 -22.00 4.87
C VAL A 201 5.40 -22.36 4.04
N GLY A 202 6.54 -21.81 4.37
CA GLY A 202 7.81 -22.07 3.71
C GLY A 202 8.49 -23.37 4.12
N HIS A 203 7.96 -24.08 5.12
CA HIS A 203 8.54 -25.31 5.69
C HIS A 203 10.02 -25.20 6.03
N SER A 204 10.48 -24.02 6.45
CA SER A 204 11.87 -23.67 6.74
C SER A 204 12.86 -23.90 5.58
N ARG A 205 12.37 -24.00 4.34
CA ARG A 205 13.18 -24.20 3.12
C ARG A 205 13.07 -23.06 2.12
N CYS A 206 11.92 -22.37 2.07
CA CYS A 206 11.73 -21.25 1.16
C CYS A 206 12.41 -19.99 1.70
N PRO A 207 13.29 -19.33 0.95
CA PRO A 207 13.72 -17.99 1.32
C PRO A 207 12.49 -17.08 1.43
N LEU A 208 12.50 -16.21 2.45
CA LEU A 208 11.45 -15.23 2.69
C LEU A 208 12.04 -13.83 2.62
N LEU A 209 11.62 -13.09 1.61
CA LEU A 209 12.12 -11.75 1.30
C LEU A 209 11.15 -10.70 1.84
N ASP A 210 11.60 -9.89 2.79
CA ASP A 210 10.87 -8.69 3.20
C ASP A 210 11.38 -7.52 2.34
N THR A 211 10.50 -6.96 1.51
CA THR A 211 10.86 -5.99 0.49
C THR A 211 10.37 -4.60 0.87
N TRP A 212 11.22 -3.60 0.69
CA TRP A 212 10.85 -2.21 0.88
C TRP A 212 10.87 -1.43 -0.43
N TRP A 213 9.81 -0.70 -0.67
CA TRP A 213 9.61 0.20 -1.81
C TRP A 213 8.30 0.98 -1.66
N GLN A 214 8.07 1.93 -2.55
CA GLN A 214 6.93 2.85 -2.50
C GLN A 214 6.33 3.06 -3.90
N THR A 215 5.17 3.72 -3.99
CA THR A 215 4.57 4.13 -5.28
C THR A 215 5.56 4.95 -6.08
N GLU A 216 6.26 5.87 -5.42
CA GLU A 216 7.26 6.76 -6.01
C GLU A 216 8.51 6.03 -6.51
N THR A 217 8.82 4.88 -5.97
CA THR A 217 9.96 4.08 -6.44
C THR A 217 9.63 3.14 -7.58
N GLY A 218 8.34 2.83 -7.77
CA GLY A 218 7.81 2.00 -8.85
C GLY A 218 8.09 0.50 -8.69
N CYS A 219 9.17 0.13 -8.02
CA CYS A 219 9.54 -1.26 -7.75
C CYS A 219 10.42 -1.37 -6.50
N CYS A 220 10.77 -2.60 -6.14
CA CYS A 220 11.59 -2.89 -4.96
C CYS A 220 12.96 -2.21 -5.02
N MET A 221 13.35 -1.57 -3.91
CA MET A 221 14.60 -0.83 -3.74
C MET A 221 15.53 -1.47 -2.72
N ILE A 222 14.95 -2.03 -1.64
CA ILE A 222 15.71 -2.63 -0.54
C ILE A 222 15.10 -4.00 -0.26
N SER A 223 15.93 -5.05 -0.28
CA SER A 223 15.50 -6.43 -0.06
C SER A 223 16.68 -7.37 0.14
N PRO A 224 16.53 -8.48 0.87
CA PRO A 224 17.47 -9.60 0.74
C PRO A 224 17.36 -10.24 -0.64
N PHE A 225 18.43 -10.90 -1.08
CA PHE A 225 18.37 -11.88 -2.18
C PHE A 225 17.99 -13.26 -1.63
N PRO A 226 17.48 -14.17 -2.47
CA PRO A 226 17.16 -15.54 -2.04
C PRO A 226 18.36 -16.30 -1.41
N VAL A 227 19.57 -15.91 -1.77
CA VAL A 227 20.83 -16.50 -1.28
C VAL A 227 21.44 -15.75 -0.10
N SER A 228 20.81 -14.67 0.36
CA SER A 228 21.30 -13.90 1.52
C SER A 228 21.10 -14.65 2.83
N VAL A 229 21.89 -14.31 3.83
CA VAL A 229 21.59 -14.67 5.22
C VAL A 229 20.42 -13.83 5.67
N LEU A 230 19.26 -14.45 5.79
CA LEU A 230 18.01 -13.76 6.11
C LEU A 230 17.92 -13.42 7.61
N LYS A 231 17.43 -12.22 7.91
CA LYS A 231 17.23 -11.74 9.28
C LYS A 231 15.79 -11.28 9.47
N PRO A 232 15.01 -11.93 10.34
CA PRO A 232 13.63 -11.56 10.59
C PRO A 232 13.46 -10.09 10.99
N GLY A 233 12.52 -9.38 10.38
CA GLY A 233 12.25 -7.97 10.65
C GLY A 233 13.18 -6.98 9.96
N SER A 234 14.11 -7.45 9.11
CA SER A 234 14.98 -6.61 8.30
C SER A 234 14.58 -6.64 6.83
N VAL A 235 14.51 -5.48 6.19
CA VAL A 235 14.42 -5.33 4.74
C VAL A 235 15.79 -5.47 4.05
N HIS A 236 16.82 -5.77 4.81
CA HIS A 236 18.19 -6.09 4.39
C HIS A 236 18.97 -4.86 3.87
N ARG A 237 19.38 -4.84 2.62
CA ARG A 237 20.26 -3.82 2.01
C ARG A 237 19.68 -3.30 0.70
N PRO A 238 20.06 -2.07 0.30
CA PRO A 238 19.73 -1.57 -1.03
C PRO A 238 20.18 -2.53 -2.13
N LEU A 239 19.36 -2.64 -3.17
CA LEU A 239 19.67 -3.45 -4.34
C LEU A 239 20.82 -2.83 -5.15
N PRO A 240 21.52 -3.59 -6.00
CA PRO A 240 22.54 -3.07 -6.87
C PRO A 240 22.03 -1.90 -7.73
N GLY A 241 22.75 -0.78 -7.71
CA GLY A 241 22.35 0.46 -8.38
C GLY A 241 21.45 1.36 -7.55
N ILE A 242 21.06 0.95 -6.34
CA ILE A 242 20.33 1.78 -5.38
C ILE A 242 21.27 2.24 -4.29
N SER A 243 21.29 3.55 -4.06
CA SER A 243 22.06 4.16 -2.97
C SER A 243 21.09 4.74 -1.95
N ALA A 244 21.09 4.20 -0.74
CA ALA A 244 20.23 4.64 0.35
C ALA A 244 21.07 4.95 1.60
N ASP A 245 20.60 5.95 2.36
CA ASP A 245 21.19 6.29 3.65
C ASP A 245 20.11 6.58 4.69
N ILE A 246 20.51 6.61 5.95
CA ILE A 246 19.68 6.99 7.08
C ILE A 246 20.27 8.26 7.66
N VAL A 247 19.50 9.33 7.66
CA VAL A 247 19.99 10.68 7.97
C VAL A 247 19.20 11.31 9.13
N ASP A 248 19.87 12.25 9.82
CA ASP A 248 19.24 13.10 10.84
C ASP A 248 18.42 14.25 10.21
N ALA A 249 17.89 15.14 11.06
CA ALA A 249 17.13 16.31 10.63
C ALA A 249 17.95 17.33 9.80
N HIS A 250 19.28 17.24 9.83
CA HIS A 250 20.19 18.12 9.08
C HIS A 250 20.68 17.47 7.78
N GLY A 251 20.26 16.22 7.49
CA GLY A 251 20.68 15.45 6.33
C GLY A 251 22.04 14.77 6.50
N ALA A 252 22.59 14.74 7.70
CA ALA A 252 23.84 14.01 7.97
C ALA A 252 23.55 12.53 8.28
N SER A 253 24.40 11.63 7.74
CA SER A 253 24.29 10.20 7.99
C SER A 253 24.39 9.87 9.48
N VAL A 254 23.50 9.01 9.98
CA VAL A 254 23.51 8.59 11.39
C VAL A 254 24.27 7.27 11.56
N PRO A 255 24.92 7.04 12.73
CA PRO A 255 25.59 5.78 13.02
C PRO A 255 24.60 4.60 13.17
N SER A 256 25.10 3.37 13.09
CA SER A 256 24.33 2.16 13.36
C SER A 256 23.67 2.23 14.75
N GLY A 257 22.45 1.70 14.84
CA GLY A 257 21.64 1.74 16.06
C GLY A 257 20.86 3.03 16.29
N VAL A 258 21.09 4.09 15.48
CA VAL A 258 20.38 5.36 15.59
C VAL A 258 19.26 5.41 14.54
N VAL A 259 18.06 5.75 14.97
CA VAL A 259 16.90 5.95 14.07
C VAL A 259 17.05 7.29 13.36
N GLY A 260 16.82 7.29 12.05
CA GLY A 260 16.81 8.48 11.21
C GLY A 260 15.84 8.34 10.05
N ARG A 261 15.82 9.32 9.17
CA ARG A 261 14.99 9.31 7.96
C ARG A 261 15.70 8.52 6.86
N LEU A 262 14.99 7.58 6.25
CA LEU A 262 15.49 6.85 5.10
C LEU A 262 15.43 7.73 3.86
N VAL A 263 16.56 7.89 3.18
CA VAL A 263 16.69 8.67 1.95
C VAL A 263 17.36 7.84 0.85
N ILE A 264 16.96 8.07 -0.40
CA ILE A 264 17.65 7.53 -1.58
C ILE A 264 18.54 8.64 -2.14
N THR A 265 19.84 8.34 -2.26
CA THR A 265 20.87 9.35 -2.54
C THR A 265 21.36 9.36 -3.98
N GLN A 266 20.78 8.53 -4.85
CA GLN A 266 21.07 8.51 -6.29
C GLN A 266 19.78 8.24 -7.07
N PRO A 267 19.62 8.83 -8.27
CA PRO A 267 18.51 8.47 -9.17
C PRO A 267 18.51 6.98 -9.48
N TRP A 268 17.34 6.42 -9.70
CA TRP A 268 17.12 5.00 -10.00
C TRP A 268 16.28 4.84 -11.28
N PRO A 269 16.35 3.69 -11.97
CA PRO A 269 15.72 3.54 -13.28
C PRO A 269 14.20 3.78 -13.29
N SER A 270 13.47 3.32 -12.26
CA SER A 270 12.02 3.51 -12.12
C SER A 270 11.61 4.79 -11.38
N MET A 271 12.50 5.79 -11.32
CA MET A 271 12.15 7.11 -10.81
C MET A 271 10.97 7.66 -11.59
N PRO A 272 9.94 8.25 -10.95
CA PRO A 272 8.79 8.79 -11.66
C PRO A 272 9.21 9.93 -12.58
N LEU A 273 8.52 10.06 -13.71
CA LEU A 273 8.67 11.19 -14.60
C LEU A 273 8.24 12.48 -13.92
N GLU A 274 7.14 12.40 -13.18
CA GLU A 274 6.51 13.54 -12.54
C GLU A 274 5.74 13.12 -11.29
N CYS A 275 5.68 14.05 -10.33
CA CYS A 275 4.76 13.99 -9.20
C CYS A 275 3.93 15.27 -9.20
N VAL A 276 2.62 15.16 -9.34
CA VAL A 276 1.70 16.31 -9.44
C VAL A 276 0.83 16.38 -8.21
N HIS A 277 0.75 17.53 -7.56
CA HIS A 277 -0.18 17.78 -6.46
C HIS A 277 -1.44 18.52 -6.94
N GLU A 278 -2.54 18.41 -6.19
CA GLU A 278 -3.80 19.14 -6.49
C GLU A 278 -3.61 20.66 -6.59
N ALA A 279 -2.61 21.22 -5.91
CA ALA A 279 -2.32 22.66 -5.88
C ALA A 279 -1.40 23.13 -7.02
N GLY A 280 -1.02 22.28 -7.97
CA GLY A 280 -0.06 22.56 -9.05
C GLY A 280 1.20 21.71 -8.95
N GLU A 281 2.27 22.09 -9.69
CA GLU A 281 3.51 21.32 -9.72
C GLU A 281 4.06 21.01 -8.33
N ALA A 282 4.25 19.73 -8.04
CA ALA A 282 5.00 19.31 -6.89
C ALA A 282 6.47 19.65 -7.07
N PRO A 283 7.18 20.03 -6.02
CA PRO A 283 8.61 19.91 -6.05
C PRO A 283 8.94 18.46 -6.42
N SER A 284 9.90 18.29 -7.35
CA SER A 284 10.39 16.96 -7.70
C SER A 284 10.56 16.10 -6.44
N ALA A 285 10.14 14.84 -6.49
CA ALA A 285 10.42 13.90 -5.41
C ALA A 285 11.91 13.84 -5.05
N TRP A 286 12.74 14.28 -5.99
CA TRP A 286 14.18 14.44 -5.88
C TRP A 286 14.54 15.88 -5.54
N GLN A 287 14.96 16.11 -4.28
CA GLN A 287 15.37 17.44 -3.82
C GLN A 287 16.75 17.39 -3.17
N ASN A 288 17.56 18.44 -3.38
CA ASN A 288 18.88 18.56 -2.79
C ASN A 288 19.81 17.34 -3.01
N GLY A 289 19.65 16.64 -4.15
CA GLY A 289 20.43 15.46 -4.47
C GLY A 289 19.99 14.17 -3.77
N GLN A 290 18.78 14.15 -3.22
CA GLN A 290 18.20 12.96 -2.58
C GLN A 290 16.68 12.92 -2.68
N PHE A 291 16.12 11.72 -2.57
CA PHE A 291 14.70 11.48 -2.39
C PHE A 291 14.43 11.12 -0.92
N ASP A 292 13.64 11.94 -0.25
CA ASP A 292 13.16 11.65 1.09
C ASP A 292 11.96 10.71 1.00
N THR A 293 12.11 9.53 1.57
CA THR A 293 11.07 8.50 1.51
C THR A 293 9.91 8.75 2.48
N GLY A 294 10.08 9.63 3.46
CA GLY A 294 9.17 9.81 4.57
C GLY A 294 9.10 8.61 5.53
N ASP A 295 9.99 7.62 5.40
CA ASP A 295 10.09 6.50 6.34
C ASP A 295 11.24 6.70 7.32
N LEU A 296 11.00 6.28 8.57
CA LEU A 296 12.05 6.14 9.58
C LEU A 296 12.67 4.75 9.49
N ALA A 297 13.97 4.68 9.63
CA ALA A 297 14.71 3.44 9.62
C ALA A 297 15.88 3.46 10.60
N VAL A 298 16.39 2.27 10.90
CA VAL A 298 17.63 2.09 11.65
C VAL A 298 18.52 1.08 10.93
N ARG A 299 19.82 1.30 10.94
CA ARG A 299 20.82 0.32 10.45
C ARG A 299 21.37 -0.42 11.64
N ASP A 300 21.34 -1.73 11.62
CA ASP A 300 21.92 -2.54 12.68
C ASP A 300 23.44 -2.68 12.53
N GLU A 301 24.08 -3.42 13.45
CA GLU A 301 25.53 -3.66 13.46
C GLU A 301 26.03 -4.47 12.25
N ASP A 302 25.16 -5.29 11.64
CA ASP A 302 25.45 -6.03 10.42
C ASP A 302 25.28 -5.15 9.16
N GLY A 303 24.86 -3.89 9.33
CA GLY A 303 24.59 -2.95 8.27
C GLY A 303 23.27 -3.22 7.54
N LEU A 304 22.33 -3.96 8.16
CA LEU A 304 21.02 -4.26 7.63
C LEU A 304 20.00 -3.19 8.06
N ILE A 305 19.09 -2.85 7.17
CA ILE A 305 18.09 -1.81 7.38
C ILE A 305 16.80 -2.43 7.94
N HIS A 306 16.28 -1.78 8.98
CA HIS A 306 15.01 -2.08 9.62
C HIS A 306 14.11 -0.85 9.53
N ILE A 307 12.93 -1.01 8.93
CA ILE A 307 11.93 0.07 8.83
C ILE A 307 11.21 0.21 10.17
N GLN A 308 11.13 1.45 10.67
CA GLN A 308 10.53 1.78 11.96
C GLN A 308 9.12 2.39 11.83
N GLY A 309 8.71 2.75 10.61
CA GLY A 309 7.43 3.36 10.31
C GLY A 309 7.56 4.68 9.55
N ARG A 310 6.48 5.46 9.53
CA ARG A 310 6.43 6.75 8.82
C ARG A 310 6.95 7.89 9.69
N ALA A 311 7.71 8.79 9.08
CA ALA A 311 8.14 10.06 9.70
C ALA A 311 7.05 11.13 9.66
N ASP A 312 6.13 11.01 8.72
CA ASP A 312 5.01 11.92 8.50
C ASP A 312 3.72 11.40 9.19
N ALA A 313 2.64 12.15 9.11
CA ALA A 313 1.35 11.79 9.66
C ALA A 313 0.54 10.84 8.74
N VAL A 314 1.18 10.09 7.88
CA VAL A 314 0.52 9.10 7.01
C VAL A 314 0.50 7.76 7.73
N LEU A 315 -0.70 7.21 7.89
CA LEU A 315 -0.92 5.89 8.46
C LEU A 315 -0.65 4.80 7.43
N ASN A 316 -0.02 3.73 7.86
CA ASN A 316 0.11 2.54 7.05
C ASN A 316 -0.85 1.46 7.55
N ILE A 317 -2.09 1.51 7.06
CA ILE A 317 -3.15 0.57 7.46
C ILE A 317 -3.20 -0.57 6.44
N ALA A 318 -2.79 -1.74 6.84
CA ALA A 318 -2.85 -2.95 6.00
C ALA A 318 -2.08 -2.79 4.66
N GLY A 319 -0.95 -2.07 4.65
CA GLY A 319 -0.19 -1.78 3.45
C GLY A 319 -0.71 -0.60 2.63
N HIS A 320 -1.79 0.04 3.07
CA HIS A 320 -2.37 1.22 2.43
C HIS A 320 -1.94 2.48 3.17
N ARG A 321 -1.40 3.43 2.43
CA ARG A 321 -1.06 4.75 2.95
C ARG A 321 -2.32 5.60 3.01
N LEU A 322 -2.66 6.06 4.22
CA LEU A 322 -3.79 6.95 4.48
C LEU A 322 -3.29 8.14 5.27
N SER A 323 -3.55 9.33 4.77
CA SER A 323 -3.23 10.55 5.51
C SER A 323 -4.15 10.69 6.73
N CYS A 324 -3.57 11.01 7.89
CA CYS A 324 -4.35 11.42 9.05
C CYS A 324 -5.29 12.58 8.69
N ALA A 325 -4.78 13.55 7.92
CA ALA A 325 -5.55 14.73 7.54
C ALA A 325 -6.71 14.39 6.59
N GLU A 326 -6.59 13.37 5.73
CA GLU A 326 -7.70 12.90 4.89
C GLU A 326 -8.84 12.33 5.76
N ILE A 327 -8.48 11.57 6.80
CA ILE A 327 -9.48 11.06 7.77
C ILE A 327 -10.06 12.20 8.61
N GLU A 328 -9.23 13.15 9.02
CA GLU A 328 -9.66 14.35 9.78
C GLU A 328 -10.63 15.20 8.96
N LEU A 329 -10.33 15.40 7.68
CA LEU A 329 -11.22 16.11 6.75
C LEU A 329 -12.55 15.38 6.60
N ALA A 330 -12.54 14.06 6.33
CA ALA A 330 -13.75 13.28 6.24
C ALA A 330 -14.57 13.36 7.55
N LEU A 331 -13.92 13.30 8.71
CA LEU A 331 -14.62 13.47 10.00
C LEU A 331 -15.26 14.85 10.12
N THR A 332 -14.56 15.92 9.75
CA THR A 332 -15.05 17.29 9.88
C THR A 332 -16.16 17.66 8.89
N THR A 333 -16.37 16.90 7.83
CA THR A 333 -17.55 17.04 6.95
C THR A 333 -18.83 16.51 7.61
N HIS A 334 -18.71 15.71 8.67
CA HIS A 334 -19.90 15.23 9.40
C HIS A 334 -20.42 16.31 10.38
N LYS A 335 -21.72 16.57 10.35
CA LYS A 335 -22.39 17.63 11.13
C LYS A 335 -22.16 17.57 12.65
N ALA A 336 -21.84 16.39 13.19
CA ALA A 336 -21.57 16.19 14.60
C ALA A 336 -20.15 16.62 15.02
N VAL A 337 -19.24 16.90 14.09
CA VAL A 337 -17.83 17.12 14.37
C VAL A 337 -17.45 18.58 14.22
N ALA A 338 -16.99 19.19 15.30
CA ALA A 338 -16.45 20.54 15.29
C ALA A 338 -14.95 20.57 14.94
N ALA A 339 -14.20 19.56 15.42
CA ALA A 339 -12.80 19.37 15.08
C ALA A 339 -12.42 17.90 15.25
N ALA A 340 -11.41 17.46 14.50
CA ALA A 340 -10.88 16.12 14.62
C ALA A 340 -9.35 16.12 14.52
N ALA A 341 -8.72 15.17 15.22
CA ALA A 341 -7.31 14.81 15.02
C ALA A 341 -7.17 13.29 15.00
N VAL A 342 -6.29 12.80 14.17
CA VAL A 342 -6.09 11.36 13.99
C VAL A 342 -4.64 10.99 14.23
N ILE A 343 -4.42 9.89 14.95
CA ILE A 343 -3.10 9.29 15.12
C ILE A 343 -3.13 7.83 14.71
N GLY A 344 -1.98 7.32 14.30
CA GLY A 344 -1.75 5.90 14.17
C GLY A 344 -1.48 5.26 15.52
N VAL A 345 -2.15 4.14 15.78
CA VAL A 345 -1.85 3.29 16.94
C VAL A 345 -1.53 1.89 16.48
N PRO A 346 -0.59 1.19 17.15
CA PRO A 346 -0.21 -0.15 16.76
C PRO A 346 -1.41 -1.13 16.77
N ASP A 347 -1.49 -1.96 15.75
CA ASP A 347 -2.46 -3.05 15.66
C ASP A 347 -1.75 -4.36 15.32
N ARG A 348 -2.12 -5.44 16.01
CA ARG A 348 -1.49 -6.76 15.83
C ARG A 348 -1.70 -7.38 14.46
N ILE A 349 -2.70 -6.92 13.70
CA ILE A 349 -3.05 -7.49 12.40
C ILE A 349 -2.69 -6.53 11.28
N LYS A 350 -3.14 -5.27 11.39
CA LYS A 350 -3.03 -4.28 10.33
C LYS A 350 -1.73 -3.48 10.38
N GLY A 351 -0.85 -3.77 11.35
CA GLY A 351 0.36 -3.01 11.62
C GLY A 351 0.04 -1.72 12.36
N GLU A 352 -0.77 -0.88 11.76
CA GLU A 352 -1.25 0.37 12.31
C GLU A 352 -2.74 0.55 11.99
N VAL A 353 -3.47 1.25 12.86
CA VAL A 353 -4.88 1.63 12.67
C VAL A 353 -5.13 3.04 13.15
N ALA A 354 -6.13 3.69 12.57
CA ALA A 354 -6.50 5.04 12.95
C ALA A 354 -7.24 5.08 14.30
N LYS A 355 -6.80 5.97 15.18
CA LYS A 355 -7.53 6.43 16.36
C LYS A 355 -7.86 7.91 16.18
N ALA A 356 -9.14 8.27 16.26
CA ALA A 356 -9.61 9.63 16.11
C ALA A 356 -9.93 10.25 17.47
N PHE A 357 -9.48 11.48 17.69
CA PHE A 357 -9.89 12.38 18.76
C PHE A 357 -10.84 13.39 18.15
N VAL A 358 -12.04 13.51 18.67
CA VAL A 358 -13.12 14.28 18.07
C VAL A 358 -13.71 15.25 19.07
N VAL A 359 -13.77 16.51 18.68
CA VAL A 359 -14.56 17.52 19.37
C VAL A 359 -15.94 17.55 18.72
N LEU A 360 -16.97 17.26 19.51
CA LEU A 360 -18.35 17.31 19.04
C LEU A 360 -18.86 18.76 18.96
N THR A 361 -19.79 18.99 18.03
CA THR A 361 -20.56 20.24 18.05
C THR A 361 -21.47 20.29 19.30
N PRO A 362 -21.83 21.47 19.83
CA PRO A 362 -22.65 21.58 21.02
C PRO A 362 -23.99 20.82 20.96
N GLU A 363 -24.57 20.75 19.76
CA GLU A 363 -25.82 20.01 19.51
C GLU A 363 -25.65 18.50 19.75
N PHE A 364 -24.53 17.92 19.32
CA PHE A 364 -24.27 16.49 19.43
C PHE A 364 -23.56 16.11 20.73
N ALA A 365 -22.89 17.05 21.39
CA ALA A 365 -22.31 16.82 22.71
C ALA A 365 -23.36 16.60 23.81
N ALA A 366 -24.59 17.07 23.57
CA ALA A 366 -25.72 16.91 24.49
C ALA A 366 -26.49 15.59 24.30
N LEU A 367 -26.15 14.76 23.32
CA LEU A 367 -26.81 13.47 23.06
C LEU A 367 -26.34 12.39 24.04
N GLU A 368 -27.30 11.57 24.53
CA GLU A 368 -27.05 10.55 25.56
C GLU A 368 -26.35 9.27 25.07
N ASP A 369 -26.22 9.04 23.73
CA ASP A 369 -25.60 7.83 23.18
C ASP A 369 -24.33 8.10 22.37
N PRO A 370 -23.18 8.12 23.02
CA PRO A 370 -21.89 8.23 22.33
C PRO A 370 -21.61 7.08 21.35
N GLY A 371 -22.17 5.88 21.60
CA GLY A 371 -21.95 4.70 20.78
C GLY A 371 -22.58 4.85 19.39
N GLU A 372 -23.75 5.46 19.31
CA GLU A 372 -24.39 5.74 18.04
C GLU A 372 -23.61 6.74 17.19
N ILE A 373 -23.11 7.81 17.82
CA ILE A 373 -22.29 8.82 17.12
C ILE A 373 -21.01 8.16 16.59
N ILE A 374 -20.32 7.34 17.38
CA ILE A 374 -19.12 6.60 16.93
C ILE A 374 -19.45 5.71 15.71
N ARG A 375 -20.59 5.02 15.72
CA ARG A 375 -21.01 4.19 14.60
C ARG A 375 -21.24 5.01 13.34
N LEU A 376 -21.91 6.15 13.46
CA LEU A 376 -22.17 7.07 12.35
C LEU A 376 -20.87 7.64 11.77
N LEU A 377 -19.94 8.10 12.62
CA LEU A 377 -18.64 8.61 12.19
C LEU A 377 -17.81 7.54 11.45
N ARG A 378 -17.79 6.31 11.96
CA ARG A 378 -17.12 5.19 11.27
C ARG A 378 -17.73 4.91 9.90
N GLN A 379 -19.06 4.93 9.81
CA GLN A 379 -19.78 4.72 8.55
C GLN A 379 -19.51 5.87 7.57
N HIS A 380 -19.48 7.10 8.07
CA HIS A 380 -19.22 8.31 7.28
C HIS A 380 -17.80 8.27 6.69
N VAL A 381 -16.77 8.07 7.51
CA VAL A 381 -15.38 7.95 7.05
C VAL A 381 -15.22 6.82 6.02
N ARG A 382 -15.89 5.69 6.24
CA ARG A 382 -15.88 4.59 5.29
C ARG A 382 -16.56 4.94 3.96
N LYS A 383 -17.60 5.76 3.99
CA LYS A 383 -18.28 6.24 2.78
C LYS A 383 -17.39 7.22 2.01
N GLU A 384 -16.78 8.17 2.70
CA GLU A 384 -16.01 9.26 2.08
C GLU A 384 -14.64 8.78 1.53
N ILE A 385 -13.94 7.89 2.25
CA ILE A 385 -12.58 7.47 1.90
C ILE A 385 -12.55 6.04 1.33
N GLY A 386 -13.48 5.19 1.78
CA GLY A 386 -13.52 3.79 1.39
C GLY A 386 -13.25 2.82 2.54
N PRO A 387 -13.34 1.50 2.27
CA PRO A 387 -13.30 0.45 3.31
C PRO A 387 -11.93 0.30 3.99
N VAL A 388 -10.90 0.88 3.44
CA VAL A 388 -9.54 0.87 4.00
C VAL A 388 -9.40 1.79 5.21
N ALA A 389 -10.18 2.89 5.26
CA ALA A 389 -10.18 3.84 6.36
C ALA A 389 -10.96 3.30 7.57
N VAL A 390 -10.29 2.47 8.37
CA VAL A 390 -10.87 1.84 9.56
C VAL A 390 -10.48 2.62 10.80
N LEU A 391 -11.45 3.33 11.40
CA LEU A 391 -11.30 3.92 12.72
C LEU A 391 -11.42 2.81 13.79
N ARG A 392 -10.30 2.46 14.44
CA ARG A 392 -10.29 1.49 15.55
C ARG A 392 -11.08 2.03 16.75
N SER A 393 -10.75 3.25 17.13
CA SER A 393 -11.42 3.95 18.22
C SER A 393 -11.67 5.41 17.86
N VAL A 394 -12.73 5.94 18.45
CA VAL A 394 -13.07 7.37 18.42
C VAL A 394 -13.21 7.80 19.88
N VAL A 395 -12.46 8.79 20.27
CA VAL A 395 -12.46 9.37 21.62
C VAL A 395 -12.99 10.80 21.52
N PHE A 396 -14.02 11.11 22.29
CA PHE A 396 -14.51 12.47 22.37
C PHE A 396 -13.68 13.26 23.38
N VAL A 397 -13.22 14.42 22.96
CA VAL A 397 -12.38 15.34 23.75
C VAL A 397 -12.97 16.75 23.75
N GLU A 398 -12.68 17.53 24.78
CA GLU A 398 -13.12 18.92 24.85
C GLU A 398 -12.35 19.84 23.91
N ALA A 399 -11.05 19.53 23.70
CA ALA A 399 -10.18 20.26 22.79
C ALA A 399 -9.08 19.36 22.24
N ILE A 400 -8.60 19.67 21.04
CA ILE A 400 -7.45 19.00 20.43
C ILE A 400 -6.18 19.80 20.80
N PRO A 401 -5.15 19.16 21.39
CA PRO A 401 -3.86 19.82 21.60
C PRO A 401 -3.29 20.30 20.27
N ARG A 402 -2.68 21.48 20.26
CA ARG A 402 -2.09 22.08 19.07
C ARG A 402 -0.61 22.37 19.28
N ALA A 403 0.17 22.15 18.22
CA ALA A 403 1.55 22.55 18.12
C ALA A 403 1.69 24.06 17.87
N GLU A 404 2.91 24.60 17.91
CA GLU A 404 3.18 26.04 17.73
C GLU A 404 2.71 26.59 16.37
N ASP A 405 2.68 25.76 15.33
CA ASP A 405 2.18 26.07 13.99
C ASP A 405 0.64 26.01 13.85
N GLY A 406 -0.06 25.65 14.93
CA GLY A 406 -1.51 25.52 14.98
C GLY A 406 -2.05 24.17 14.49
N ALA A 407 -1.21 23.28 14.01
CA ALA A 407 -1.59 21.92 13.66
C ALA A 407 -1.90 21.06 14.90
N PRO A 408 -2.63 19.95 14.78
CA PRO A 408 -2.82 19.01 15.89
C PRO A 408 -1.48 18.49 16.41
N ASP A 409 -1.24 18.59 17.72
CA ASP A 409 -0.06 18.02 18.37
C ASP A 409 -0.24 16.49 18.52
N ARG A 410 0.15 15.76 17.48
CA ARG A 410 0.05 14.29 17.46
C ARG A 410 1.01 13.61 18.43
N ALA A 411 2.11 14.26 18.81
CA ALA A 411 3.04 13.72 19.80
C ALA A 411 2.38 13.72 21.19
N ALA A 412 1.74 14.82 21.57
CA ALA A 412 0.96 14.91 22.80
C ALA A 412 -0.21 13.90 22.84
N LEU A 413 -0.91 13.73 21.69
CA LEU A 413 -1.99 12.74 21.58
C LEU A 413 -1.48 11.29 21.70
N LYS A 414 -0.31 10.97 21.14
CA LYS A 414 0.33 9.64 21.27
C LYS A 414 0.81 9.38 22.70
N ALA A 415 1.31 10.40 23.39
CA ALA A 415 1.74 10.27 24.79
C ALA A 415 0.57 9.91 25.72
N GLN A 416 -0.61 10.49 25.51
CA GLN A 416 -1.84 10.16 26.24
C GLN A 416 -2.33 8.71 26.02
N GLU A 417 -1.88 8.06 24.96
CA GLU A 417 -2.23 6.66 24.65
C GLU A 417 -1.36 5.66 25.41
N SER A 418 -0.16 6.07 25.82
CA SER A 418 0.85 5.22 26.48
C SER A 418 0.69 5.18 28.01
N GLU A 419 -0.20 5.99 28.58
CA GLU A 419 -0.62 5.99 29.98
C GLU A 419 -1.90 5.13 30.18
#